data_3c63df96e4158bf2393de25dd8487bf7
#
_entry.id   3c63df96e4158bf2393de25dd8487bf7
#
_cell.length_a   1.000
_cell.length_b   1.000
_cell.length_c   1.000
_cell.angle_alpha   90.00
_cell.angle_beta   90.00
_cell.angle_gamma   90.00
#
_symmetry.space_group_name_H-M   'P 1'
#
loop_
_entity.id
_entity.type
_entity.pdbx_description
1 polymer ?
#
loop_
_entity_poly.entity_id
_entity_poly.type
_entity_poly.pdbx_seq_one_letter_code
_entity_poly.pdbx_strand_id
1 'polypeptide(L)'
;QPIPELHVALNPTIEVRRLEFGPHTVVRADEVQGYTIYRLAEPLAPGAAMDFEFDLSSRPEGFPLDGGSTAVVRNGTFFNNYAALPQFGYSERRQLQDRNERRKQGLPALPRMNPIDDLAAHRNNYLTTTGDWVDFETVVSTSGDQIALAPGYLQREWEQDGRRYYHYKSEARLLPLFSWLSADWQVARDRWNDVAIEVYHHPSHAWNVPRMIDSAKKSLE
;
A
#
# COMPACT_ATOMS: atom_id res chain seq x y z
N GLN A 1 15.37 21.53 -5.49
CA GLN A 1 15.28 21.81 -6.94
C GLN A 1 13.85 21.57 -7.41
N PRO A 2 13.34 22.29 -8.43
CA PRO A 2 12.06 22.01 -9.04
C PRO A 2 12.06 20.60 -9.68
N ILE A 3 10.89 19.96 -9.67
CA ILE A 3 10.69 18.62 -10.26
C ILE A 3 10.03 18.80 -11.64
N PRO A 4 10.78 18.62 -12.74
CA PRO A 4 10.23 18.79 -14.10
C PRO A 4 9.50 17.53 -14.60
N GLU A 5 9.81 16.35 -14.05
CA GLU A 5 9.29 15.08 -14.49
C GLU A 5 8.75 14.27 -13.32
N LEU A 6 7.54 13.75 -13.47
CA LEU A 6 6.91 12.85 -12.52
C LEU A 6 7.07 11.42 -13.01
N HIS A 7 7.75 10.61 -12.22
CA HIS A 7 7.91 9.19 -12.46
C HIS A 7 6.81 8.43 -11.72
N VAL A 8 6.00 7.69 -12.44
CA VAL A 8 4.88 6.92 -11.89
C VAL A 8 5.05 5.45 -12.21
N ALA A 9 4.96 4.63 -11.18
CA ALA A 9 4.99 3.19 -11.32
C ALA A 9 3.70 2.59 -10.79
N LEU A 10 3.08 1.70 -11.56
CA LEU A 10 1.86 0.99 -11.21
C LEU A 10 2.03 -0.49 -11.57
N ASN A 11 1.35 -1.37 -10.83
CA ASN A 11 1.35 -2.78 -11.19
C ASN A 11 0.70 -2.97 -12.58
N PRO A 12 1.38 -3.62 -13.55
CA PRO A 12 0.88 -3.75 -14.93
C PRO A 12 -0.47 -4.51 -15.04
N THR A 13 -0.85 -5.28 -14.02
CA THR A 13 -2.13 -5.98 -13.98
C THR A 13 -3.32 -5.11 -13.58
N ILE A 14 -3.07 -3.85 -13.21
CA ILE A 14 -4.09 -2.88 -12.83
C ILE A 14 -4.55 -2.10 -14.05
N GLU A 15 -5.84 -2.13 -14.32
CA GLU A 15 -6.49 -1.29 -15.31
C GLU A 15 -6.58 0.15 -14.80
N VAL A 16 -6.00 1.08 -15.52
CA VAL A 16 -6.10 2.52 -15.26
C VAL A 16 -7.29 3.07 -16.04
N ARG A 17 -8.35 3.47 -15.35
CA ARG A 17 -9.54 4.07 -15.97
C ARG A 17 -9.41 5.58 -16.07
N ARG A 18 -8.81 6.21 -15.07
CA ARG A 18 -8.54 7.63 -15.01
C ARG A 18 -7.25 7.89 -14.29
N LEU A 19 -6.48 8.84 -14.79
CA LEU A 19 -5.28 9.38 -14.16
C LEU A 19 -5.20 10.86 -14.50
N GLU A 20 -5.40 11.72 -13.53
CA GLU A 20 -5.45 13.17 -13.71
C GLU A 20 -4.55 13.88 -12.71
N PHE A 21 -3.71 14.71 -13.22
CA PHE A 21 -2.85 15.64 -12.49
C PHE A 21 -2.41 16.72 -13.47
N GLY A 22 -2.12 17.88 -13.10
CA GLY A 22 -1.74 19.03 -13.90
C GLY A 22 -1.38 18.79 -15.39
N PRO A 23 -1.23 19.79 -16.23
CA PRO A 23 -0.88 19.64 -17.64
C PRO A 23 0.48 18.95 -17.80
N HIS A 24 0.56 17.91 -18.62
CA HIS A 24 1.76 17.09 -18.81
C HIS A 24 1.82 16.46 -20.19
N THR A 25 3.00 15.90 -20.53
CA THR A 25 3.20 15.04 -21.70
C THR A 25 3.90 13.75 -21.28
N VAL A 26 3.60 12.64 -21.96
CA VAL A 26 4.31 11.38 -21.74
C VAL A 26 5.68 11.45 -22.44
N VAL A 27 6.75 11.29 -21.66
CA VAL A 27 8.13 11.21 -22.16
C VAL A 27 8.48 9.77 -22.52
N ARG A 28 8.10 8.82 -21.65
CA ARG A 28 8.35 7.40 -21.82
C ARG A 28 7.26 6.61 -21.10
N ALA A 29 6.81 5.54 -21.73
CA ALA A 29 5.97 4.53 -21.12
C ALA A 29 6.58 3.14 -21.36
N ASP A 30 6.60 2.32 -20.31
CA ASP A 30 6.94 0.91 -20.34
C ASP A 30 5.78 0.13 -19.74
N GLU A 31 4.91 -0.36 -20.59
CA GLU A 31 3.68 -1.05 -20.17
C GLU A 31 3.99 -2.38 -19.49
N VAL A 32 5.06 -3.07 -19.89
CA VAL A 32 5.46 -4.36 -19.30
C VAL A 32 5.91 -4.19 -17.86
N GLN A 33 6.61 -3.09 -17.57
CA GLN A 33 7.06 -2.76 -16.22
C GLN A 33 6.04 -1.90 -15.45
N GLY A 34 4.99 -1.42 -16.11
CA GLY A 34 4.03 -0.47 -15.53
C GLY A 34 4.71 0.82 -15.07
N TYR A 35 5.62 1.36 -15.87
CA TYR A 35 6.41 2.54 -15.50
C TYR A 35 6.30 3.63 -16.55
N THR A 36 5.87 4.82 -16.12
CA THR A 36 5.67 5.95 -17.02
C THR A 36 6.37 7.21 -16.47
N ILE A 37 7.01 7.94 -17.36
CA ILE A 37 7.62 9.26 -17.06
C ILE A 37 6.76 10.32 -17.73
N TYR A 38 6.26 11.24 -16.93
CA TYR A 38 5.50 12.38 -17.37
C TYR A 38 6.32 13.67 -17.21
N ARG A 39 6.39 14.49 -18.23
CA ARG A 39 6.95 15.84 -18.15
C ARG A 39 5.84 16.82 -17.82
N LEU A 40 5.97 17.50 -16.69
CA LEU A 40 5.04 18.55 -16.27
C LEU A 40 5.20 19.77 -17.17
N ALA A 41 4.10 20.42 -17.55
CA ALA A 41 4.12 21.67 -18.32
C ALA A 41 4.82 22.78 -17.51
N GLU A 42 4.60 22.80 -16.20
CA GLU A 42 5.30 23.65 -15.25
C GLU A 42 5.98 22.78 -14.20
N PRO A 43 7.30 22.87 -14.00
CA PRO A 43 8.01 22.11 -12.98
C PRO A 43 7.45 22.38 -11.57
N LEU A 44 7.21 21.33 -10.80
CA LEU A 44 6.73 21.45 -9.43
C LEU A 44 7.84 22.07 -8.56
N ALA A 45 7.57 23.26 -8.02
CA ALA A 45 8.52 23.98 -7.19
C ALA A 45 8.73 23.29 -5.82
N PRO A 46 9.90 23.49 -5.18
CA PRO A 46 10.12 22.98 -3.82
C PRO A 46 9.06 23.48 -2.85
N GLY A 47 8.42 22.57 -2.12
CA GLY A 47 7.35 22.87 -1.18
C GLY A 47 5.97 23.08 -1.80
N ALA A 48 5.84 23.07 -3.13
CA ALA A 48 4.55 23.09 -3.79
C ALA A 48 3.87 21.71 -3.70
N ALA A 49 2.54 21.73 -3.70
CA ALA A 49 1.70 20.54 -3.77
C ALA A 49 0.96 20.47 -5.11
N MET A 50 0.62 19.26 -5.52
CA MET A 50 -0.16 18.98 -6.72
C MET A 50 -1.16 17.88 -6.41
N ASP A 51 -2.40 18.06 -6.84
CA ASP A 51 -3.41 17.00 -6.76
C ASP A 51 -3.12 15.91 -7.80
N PHE A 52 -3.30 14.67 -7.41
CA PHE A 52 -3.16 13.50 -8.26
C PHE A 52 -4.36 12.59 -8.06
N GLU A 53 -5.23 12.56 -9.04
CA GLU A 53 -6.46 11.77 -9.01
C GLU A 53 -6.36 10.55 -9.91
N PHE A 54 -6.93 9.44 -9.47
CA PHE A 54 -6.96 8.21 -10.25
C PHE A 54 -8.20 7.37 -9.97
N ASP A 55 -8.63 6.62 -10.98
CA ASP A 55 -9.58 5.52 -10.91
C ASP A 55 -8.92 4.26 -11.45
N LEU A 56 -8.81 3.25 -10.61
CA LEU A 56 -8.09 2.01 -10.87
C LEU A 56 -9.01 0.81 -10.68
N SER A 57 -8.81 -0.22 -11.50
CA SER A 57 -9.54 -1.48 -11.37
C SER A 57 -8.59 -2.66 -11.38
N SER A 58 -8.76 -3.57 -10.44
CA SER A 58 -8.05 -4.85 -10.43
C SER A 58 -9.06 -5.98 -10.31
N ARG A 59 -9.03 -6.89 -11.27
CA ARG A 59 -9.90 -8.07 -11.29
C ARG A 59 -9.04 -9.33 -11.35
N PRO A 60 -9.15 -10.25 -10.39
CA PRO A 60 -8.49 -11.54 -10.51
C PRO A 60 -9.05 -12.30 -11.72
N GLU A 61 -8.19 -12.69 -12.64
CA GLU A 61 -8.56 -13.48 -13.79
C GLU A 61 -8.33 -14.97 -13.49
N GLY A 62 -9.40 -15.65 -13.08
CA GLY A 62 -9.46 -17.12 -13.00
C GLY A 62 -8.38 -17.80 -12.17
N PHE A 63 -8.01 -19.00 -12.58
CA PHE A 63 -6.91 -19.82 -12.05
C PHE A 63 -5.76 -19.83 -13.06
N PRO A 64 -4.79 -18.92 -13.00
CA PRO A 64 -3.59 -19.05 -13.81
C PRO A 64 -2.76 -20.25 -13.33
N LEU A 65 -2.20 -21.01 -14.26
CA LEU A 65 -1.38 -22.20 -13.99
C LEU A 65 -0.09 -21.90 -13.21
N ASP A 66 0.34 -20.65 -13.22
CA ASP A 66 1.57 -20.12 -12.60
C ASP A 66 1.35 -19.37 -11.28
N GLY A 67 0.19 -19.51 -10.66
CA GLY A 67 -0.13 -18.92 -9.37
C GLY A 67 -0.70 -17.51 -9.49
N GLY A 68 -2.04 -17.39 -9.43
CA GLY A 68 -2.75 -16.12 -9.43
C GLY A 68 -2.62 -15.36 -8.12
N SER A 69 -2.94 -14.06 -8.18
CA SER A 69 -3.06 -13.24 -6.97
C SER A 69 -4.19 -13.74 -6.08
N THR A 70 -3.89 -14.00 -4.82
CA THR A 70 -4.88 -14.31 -3.78
C THR A 70 -5.29 -13.08 -2.97
N ALA A 71 -4.93 -11.88 -3.43
CA ALA A 71 -5.24 -10.63 -2.75
C ALA A 71 -6.75 -10.37 -2.63
N VAL A 72 -7.52 -10.83 -3.62
CA VAL A 72 -8.99 -10.75 -3.62
C VAL A 72 -9.54 -12.13 -3.87
N VAL A 73 -10.16 -12.72 -2.87
CA VAL A 73 -10.80 -14.04 -2.94
C VAL A 73 -12.20 -13.96 -2.32
N ARG A 74 -13.04 -14.99 -2.57
CA ARG A 74 -14.43 -14.98 -2.12
C ARG A 74 -14.60 -14.75 -0.60
N ASN A 75 -13.72 -15.30 0.20
CA ASN A 75 -13.79 -15.23 1.66
C ASN A 75 -12.97 -14.09 2.28
N GLY A 76 -12.33 -13.27 1.47
CA GLY A 76 -11.59 -12.12 2.00
C GLY A 76 -10.74 -11.40 0.98
N THR A 77 -10.29 -10.24 1.36
CA THR A 77 -9.41 -9.36 0.59
C THR A 77 -8.27 -8.88 1.46
N PHE A 78 -7.07 -8.87 0.92
CA PHE A 78 -5.91 -8.20 1.51
C PHE A 78 -5.04 -7.60 0.42
N PHE A 79 -4.85 -6.31 0.45
CA PHE A 79 -3.87 -5.63 -0.39
C PHE A 79 -3.31 -4.40 0.32
N ASN A 80 -2.14 -3.96 -0.09
CA ASN A 80 -1.50 -2.76 0.42
C ASN A 80 -1.35 -1.69 -0.68
N ASN A 81 -1.02 -0.48 -0.26
CA ASN A 81 -0.84 0.64 -1.17
C ASN A 81 0.26 0.41 -2.22
N TYR A 82 1.33 -0.33 -1.90
CA TYR A 82 2.39 -0.62 -2.87
C TYR A 82 1.93 -1.54 -4.00
N ALA A 83 1.01 -2.45 -3.71
CA ALA A 83 0.48 -3.36 -4.71
C ALA A 83 -0.65 -2.74 -5.55
N ALA A 84 -1.41 -1.81 -4.96
CA ALA A 84 -2.67 -1.34 -5.53
C ALA A 84 -2.65 0.10 -6.04
N LEU A 85 -1.78 0.96 -5.51
CA LEU A 85 -1.79 2.39 -5.84
C LEU A 85 -0.54 2.80 -6.63
N PRO A 86 -0.63 3.92 -7.39
CA PRO A 86 0.52 4.50 -8.05
C PRO A 86 1.64 4.82 -7.06
N GLN A 87 2.87 4.48 -7.43
CA GLN A 87 4.08 4.79 -6.69
C GLN A 87 4.82 5.90 -7.40
N PHE A 88 5.23 6.92 -6.66
CA PHE A 88 5.91 8.09 -7.20
C PHE A 88 7.42 7.99 -7.00
N GLY A 89 8.16 8.48 -7.99
CA GLY A 89 9.60 8.52 -7.98
C GLY A 89 10.26 7.22 -8.42
N TYR A 90 11.57 7.20 -8.36
CA TYR A 90 12.40 6.07 -8.71
C TYR A 90 12.49 5.08 -7.55
N SER A 91 12.32 3.79 -7.84
CA SER A 91 12.49 2.73 -6.86
C SER A 91 13.59 1.76 -7.28
N GLU A 92 14.62 1.64 -6.45
CA GLU A 92 15.71 0.68 -6.67
C GLU A 92 15.24 -0.78 -6.69
N ARG A 93 14.10 -1.07 -6.06
CA ARG A 93 13.48 -2.42 -6.08
C ARG A 93 13.05 -2.85 -7.48
N ARG A 94 12.88 -1.91 -8.41
CA ARG A 94 12.53 -2.18 -9.81
C ARG A 94 13.75 -2.35 -10.73
N GLN A 95 14.95 -2.24 -10.18
CA GLN A 95 16.17 -2.56 -10.95
C GLN A 95 16.31 -4.08 -11.12
N LEU A 96 17.02 -4.45 -12.16
CA LEU A 96 17.47 -5.83 -12.36
C LEU A 96 18.33 -6.24 -11.16
N GLN A 97 17.84 -7.18 -10.34
CA GLN A 97 18.49 -7.59 -9.09
C GLN A 97 19.53 -8.71 -9.29
N ASP A 98 19.30 -9.59 -10.27
CA ASP A 98 20.19 -10.72 -10.49
C ASP A 98 21.59 -10.29 -10.93
N ARG A 99 22.60 -10.69 -10.17
CA ARG A 99 24.01 -10.32 -10.40
C ARG A 99 24.53 -10.79 -11.76
N ASN A 100 24.13 -11.97 -12.20
CA ASN A 100 24.62 -12.55 -13.45
C ASN A 100 23.97 -11.88 -14.64
N GLU A 101 22.67 -11.61 -14.56
CA GLU A 101 21.96 -10.88 -15.61
C GLU A 101 22.47 -9.43 -15.70
N ARG A 102 22.72 -8.76 -14.59
CA ARG A 102 23.36 -7.43 -14.59
C ARG A 102 24.70 -7.44 -15.31
N ARG A 103 25.55 -8.45 -15.02
CA ARG A 103 26.85 -8.60 -15.68
C ARG A 103 26.71 -8.86 -17.17
N LYS A 104 25.76 -9.68 -17.62
CA LYS A 104 25.46 -9.91 -19.03
C LYS A 104 25.05 -8.64 -19.76
N GLN A 105 24.35 -7.76 -19.07
CA GLN A 105 23.90 -6.47 -19.61
C GLN A 105 24.93 -5.33 -19.42
N GLY A 106 26.13 -5.63 -18.92
CA GLY A 106 27.16 -4.62 -18.69
C GLY A 106 26.84 -3.63 -17.54
N LEU A 107 25.87 -3.98 -16.68
CA LEU A 107 25.48 -3.14 -15.57
C LEU A 107 26.40 -3.36 -14.35
N PRO A 108 26.73 -2.32 -13.57
CA PRO A 108 27.51 -2.47 -12.36
C PRO A 108 26.78 -3.34 -11.33
N ALA A 109 27.53 -3.99 -10.44
CA ALA A 109 26.93 -4.70 -9.32
C ALA A 109 26.12 -3.74 -8.46
N LEU A 110 25.00 -4.24 -7.87
CA LEU A 110 24.26 -3.44 -6.90
C LEU A 110 25.13 -3.20 -5.66
N PRO A 111 25.00 -2.01 -5.04
CA PRO A 111 25.67 -1.73 -3.78
C PRO A 111 25.26 -2.77 -2.73
N ARG A 112 26.19 -3.12 -1.86
CA ARG A 112 25.89 -3.96 -0.70
C ARG A 112 25.16 -3.11 0.37
N MET A 113 24.53 -3.80 1.32
CA MET A 113 24.01 -3.15 2.51
C MET A 113 25.15 -2.38 3.19
N ASN A 114 24.84 -1.17 3.65
CA ASN A 114 25.79 -0.32 4.33
C ASN A 114 26.33 -1.00 5.60
N PRO A 115 27.58 -0.72 6.00
CA PRO A 115 28.12 -1.20 7.26
C PRO A 115 27.26 -0.75 8.45
N ILE A 116 27.24 -1.55 9.51
CA ILE A 116 26.41 -1.29 10.71
C ILE A 116 26.84 -0.01 11.45
N ASP A 117 28.06 0.42 11.28
CA ASP A 117 28.66 1.63 11.86
C ASP A 117 28.47 2.89 11.00
N ASP A 118 27.85 2.77 9.83
CA ASP A 118 27.45 3.93 9.01
C ASP A 118 26.19 4.60 9.58
N LEU A 119 26.42 5.53 10.52
CA LEU A 119 25.33 6.28 11.18
C LEU A 119 24.48 7.12 10.22
N ALA A 120 25.02 7.54 9.08
CA ALA A 120 24.26 8.27 8.09
C ALA A 120 23.24 7.36 7.39
N ALA A 121 23.61 6.11 7.15
CA ALA A 121 22.75 5.11 6.55
C ALA A 121 21.63 4.63 7.48
N HIS A 122 21.75 4.77 8.81
CA HIS A 122 20.68 4.44 9.76
C HIS A 122 19.40 5.28 9.54
N ARG A 123 19.49 6.41 8.86
CA ARG A 123 18.33 7.21 8.48
C ARG A 123 17.49 6.59 7.34
N ASN A 124 18.10 5.67 6.59
CA ASN A 124 17.44 5.00 5.46
C ASN A 124 16.77 3.73 5.99
N ASN A 125 15.48 3.77 6.20
CA ASN A 125 14.75 2.55 6.49
C ASN A 125 14.20 1.92 5.22
N TYR A 126 14.02 0.60 5.21
CA TYR A 126 13.57 -0.13 4.04
C TYR A 126 12.10 0.11 3.65
N LEU A 127 11.33 0.75 4.52
CA LEU A 127 9.92 1.07 4.26
C LEU A 127 9.78 2.40 3.53
N THR A 128 10.64 3.36 3.81
CA THR A 128 10.41 4.75 3.44
C THR A 128 11.69 5.49 3.01
N THR A 129 12.50 4.88 2.15
CA THR A 129 13.69 5.58 1.61
C THR A 129 13.32 6.89 0.86
N THR A 130 12.09 6.97 0.36
CA THR A 130 11.57 8.14 -0.37
C THR A 130 10.20 8.61 0.15
N GLY A 131 9.66 7.94 1.17
CA GLY A 131 8.33 8.25 1.70
C GLY A 131 8.40 9.24 2.85
N ASP A 132 7.47 10.17 2.88
CA ASP A 132 7.24 11.07 3.99
C ASP A 132 5.97 10.66 4.75
N TRP A 133 5.73 11.28 5.89
CA TRP A 133 4.52 11.08 6.67
C TRP A 133 3.29 11.58 5.93
N VAL A 134 2.22 10.78 5.90
CA VAL A 134 0.98 11.08 5.19
C VAL A 134 -0.20 11.19 6.13
N ASP A 135 -1.11 12.12 5.85
CA ASP A 135 -2.44 12.14 6.42
C ASP A 135 -3.29 11.12 5.66
N PHE A 136 -3.98 10.24 6.39
CA PHE A 136 -4.71 9.13 5.79
C PHE A 136 -6.19 9.17 6.16
N GLU A 137 -7.03 9.12 5.13
CA GLU A 137 -8.47 8.98 5.27
C GLU A 137 -8.99 8.10 4.13
N THR A 138 -9.91 7.18 4.42
CA THR A 138 -10.43 6.25 3.44
C THR A 138 -11.86 5.83 3.73
N VAL A 139 -12.63 5.62 2.68
CA VAL A 139 -13.92 4.92 2.74
C VAL A 139 -13.76 3.60 2.00
N VAL A 140 -13.96 2.51 2.72
CA VAL A 140 -13.89 1.15 2.16
C VAL A 140 -15.27 0.55 2.11
N SER A 141 -15.66 -0.07 0.99
CA SER A 141 -16.88 -0.85 0.93
C SER A 141 -16.57 -2.31 0.60
N THR A 142 -17.32 -3.21 1.21
CA THR A 142 -17.23 -4.66 1.00
C THR A 142 -18.61 -5.28 0.85
N SER A 143 -18.70 -6.60 0.61
CA SER A 143 -19.97 -7.32 0.61
C SER A 143 -20.64 -7.23 1.99
N GLY A 144 -21.99 -7.35 2.03
CA GLY A 144 -22.76 -7.13 3.24
C GLY A 144 -22.48 -8.11 4.39
N ASP A 145 -21.85 -9.23 4.11
CA ASP A 145 -21.44 -10.28 5.07
C ASP A 145 -20.03 -10.10 5.62
N GLN A 146 -19.27 -9.11 5.13
CA GLN A 146 -17.88 -8.91 5.52
C GLN A 146 -17.68 -7.62 6.32
N ILE A 147 -16.64 -7.59 7.14
CA ILE A 147 -16.13 -6.40 7.80
C ILE A 147 -14.87 -5.96 7.07
N ALA A 148 -14.82 -4.68 6.67
CA ALA A 148 -13.62 -4.09 6.09
C ALA A 148 -12.82 -3.34 7.14
N LEU A 149 -11.49 -3.42 7.04
CA LEU A 149 -10.53 -2.78 7.93
C LEU A 149 -9.54 -1.94 7.12
N ALA A 150 -9.19 -0.80 7.67
CA ALA A 150 -8.12 0.07 7.19
C ALA A 150 -7.43 0.75 8.38
N PRO A 151 -6.26 1.38 8.21
CA PRO A 151 -5.62 2.15 9.28
C PRO A 151 -6.47 3.32 9.76
N GLY A 152 -6.26 3.70 11.01
CA GLY A 152 -6.98 4.79 11.66
C GLY A 152 -8.17 4.34 12.49
N TYR A 153 -8.95 5.30 12.95
CA TYR A 153 -10.14 5.04 13.76
C TYR A 153 -11.39 5.04 12.88
N LEU A 154 -12.28 4.08 13.13
CA LEU A 154 -13.58 4.01 12.48
C LEU A 154 -14.42 5.23 12.88
N GLN A 155 -14.73 6.09 11.89
CA GLN A 155 -15.55 7.29 12.06
C GLN A 155 -17.03 7.00 11.86
N ARG A 156 -17.32 6.14 10.87
CA ARG A 156 -18.69 5.82 10.47
C ARG A 156 -18.76 4.48 9.78
N GLU A 157 -19.86 3.77 10.02
CA GLU A 157 -20.29 2.57 9.31
C GLU A 157 -21.71 2.77 8.78
N TRP A 158 -21.98 2.29 7.54
CA TRP A 158 -23.34 2.31 6.99
C TRP A 158 -23.51 1.23 5.93
N GLU A 159 -24.76 0.95 5.59
CA GLU A 159 -25.12 0.07 4.49
C GLU A 159 -25.77 0.86 3.37
N GLN A 160 -25.43 0.52 2.14
CA GLN A 160 -26.00 1.11 0.93
C GLN A 160 -25.88 0.10 -0.22
N ASP A 161 -26.97 -0.08 -0.97
CA ASP A 161 -27.03 -0.93 -2.18
C ASP A 161 -26.49 -2.36 -1.95
N GLY A 162 -26.76 -2.95 -0.77
CA GLY A 162 -26.32 -4.29 -0.38
C GLY A 162 -24.83 -4.41 -0.03
N ARG A 163 -24.14 -3.31 0.10
CA ARG A 163 -22.74 -3.23 0.53
C ARG A 163 -22.62 -2.56 1.89
N ARG A 164 -21.63 -2.95 2.67
CA ARG A 164 -21.24 -2.27 3.91
C ARG A 164 -20.06 -1.35 3.65
N TYR A 165 -20.13 -0.16 4.22
CA TYR A 165 -19.16 0.91 4.09
C TYR A 165 -18.56 1.25 5.44
N TYR A 166 -17.27 1.53 5.45
CA TYR A 166 -16.48 1.85 6.62
C TYR A 166 -15.61 3.06 6.32
N HIS A 167 -15.78 4.13 7.08
CA HIS A 167 -14.98 5.34 6.98
C HIS A 167 -13.93 5.33 8.08
N TYR A 168 -12.66 5.27 7.69
CA TYR A 168 -11.51 5.33 8.60
C TYR A 168 -10.74 6.61 8.39
N LYS A 169 -10.20 7.16 9.50
CA LYS A 169 -9.34 8.34 9.50
C LYS A 169 -8.25 8.20 10.55
N SER A 170 -7.01 8.51 10.17
CA SER A 170 -5.90 8.57 11.11
C SER A 170 -5.94 9.87 11.91
N GLU A 171 -5.68 9.83 13.21
CA GLU A 171 -5.53 11.01 14.05
C GLU A 171 -4.12 11.62 13.96
N ALA A 172 -3.14 10.80 13.59
CA ALA A 172 -1.76 11.21 13.38
C ALA A 172 -1.29 10.78 11.99
N ARG A 173 -0.28 11.45 11.49
CA ARG A 173 0.37 11.05 10.24
C ARG A 173 0.94 9.65 10.33
N LEU A 174 0.78 8.89 9.27
CA LEU A 174 1.27 7.51 9.13
C LEU A 174 2.47 7.48 8.20
N LEU A 175 3.30 6.45 8.35
CA LEU A 175 4.21 6.06 7.27
C LEU A 175 3.38 5.61 6.05
N PRO A 176 3.83 5.84 4.81
CA PRO A 176 3.09 5.48 3.59
C PRO A 176 3.13 3.97 3.32
N LEU A 177 2.82 3.18 4.33
CA LEU A 177 2.63 1.74 4.29
C LEU A 177 1.33 1.40 5.01
N PHE A 178 0.30 1.17 4.25
CA PHE A 178 -1.03 0.85 4.77
C PHE A 178 -1.72 -0.20 3.89
N SER A 179 -2.67 -0.89 4.49
CA SER A 179 -3.36 -2.00 3.87
C SER A 179 -4.85 -1.92 4.09
N TRP A 180 -5.60 -2.54 3.19
CA TRP A 180 -7.03 -2.76 3.30
C TRP A 180 -7.30 -4.25 3.39
N LEU A 181 -8.18 -4.62 4.30
CA LEU A 181 -8.58 -6.01 4.52
C LEU A 181 -10.10 -6.10 4.54
N SER A 182 -10.66 -7.19 4.08
CA SER A 182 -12.04 -7.54 4.36
C SER A 182 -12.21 -9.05 4.44
N ALA A 183 -13.06 -9.51 5.35
CA ALA A 183 -13.51 -10.88 5.41
C ALA A 183 -14.75 -11.01 6.31
N ASP A 184 -15.33 -12.20 6.33
CA ASP A 184 -16.33 -12.60 7.33
C ASP A 184 -15.62 -12.87 8.67
N TRP A 185 -15.37 -11.79 9.40
CA TRP A 185 -14.65 -11.81 10.66
C TRP A 185 -15.59 -12.05 11.85
N GLN A 186 -15.14 -12.87 12.81
CA GLN A 186 -15.54 -12.73 14.21
C GLN A 186 -14.56 -11.78 14.92
N VAL A 187 -15.06 -11.03 15.87
CA VAL A 187 -14.28 -10.03 16.60
C VAL A 187 -14.29 -10.35 18.08
N ALA A 188 -13.13 -10.70 18.62
CA ALA A 188 -12.91 -10.80 20.05
C ALA A 188 -12.39 -9.48 20.59
N ARG A 189 -12.99 -8.97 21.67
CA ARG A 189 -12.68 -7.67 22.24
C ARG A 189 -12.19 -7.81 23.67
N ASP A 190 -11.18 -7.04 23.99
CA ASP A 190 -10.65 -6.87 25.34
C ASP A 190 -10.09 -5.48 25.52
N ARG A 191 -9.53 -5.19 26.66
CA ARG A 191 -8.99 -3.85 27.00
C ARG A 191 -7.77 -3.96 27.90
N TRP A 192 -6.83 -3.07 27.70
CA TRP A 192 -5.71 -2.84 28.60
C TRP A 192 -5.64 -1.33 28.92
N ASN A 193 -5.90 -0.96 30.17
CA ASN A 193 -6.09 0.44 30.56
C ASN A 193 -7.07 1.17 29.60
N ASP A 194 -6.63 2.20 28.90
CA ASP A 194 -7.42 2.97 27.95
C ASP A 194 -7.33 2.45 26.50
N VAL A 195 -6.54 1.39 26.26
CA VAL A 195 -6.35 0.82 24.94
C VAL A 195 -7.37 -0.30 24.70
N ALA A 196 -8.22 -0.13 23.68
CA ALA A 196 -9.11 -1.19 23.21
C ALA A 196 -8.29 -2.18 22.37
N ILE A 197 -8.49 -3.48 22.61
CA ILE A 197 -7.86 -4.57 21.87
C ILE A 197 -8.95 -5.31 21.11
N GLU A 198 -8.83 -5.39 19.81
CA GLU A 198 -9.73 -6.14 18.95
C GLU A 198 -8.95 -7.18 18.13
N VAL A 199 -9.35 -8.42 18.18
CA VAL A 199 -8.78 -9.51 17.38
C VAL A 199 -9.83 -9.97 16.39
N TYR A 200 -9.58 -9.69 15.11
CA TYR A 200 -10.39 -10.12 13.99
C TYR A 200 -9.90 -11.49 13.52
N HIS A 201 -10.76 -12.49 13.56
CA HIS A 201 -10.36 -13.85 13.24
C HIS A 201 -11.44 -14.61 12.47
N HIS A 202 -11.03 -15.64 11.72
CA HIS A 202 -11.97 -16.55 11.09
C HIS A 202 -12.70 -17.37 12.17
N PRO A 203 -14.01 -17.66 12.04
CA PRO A 203 -14.78 -18.39 13.05
C PRO A 203 -14.15 -19.71 13.48
N SER A 204 -13.56 -20.47 12.56
CA SER A 204 -12.91 -21.75 12.86
C SER A 204 -11.52 -21.65 13.51
N HIS A 205 -10.97 -20.44 13.66
CA HIS A 205 -9.61 -20.20 14.17
C HIS A 205 -9.58 -19.48 15.52
N ALA A 206 -10.61 -19.66 16.34
CA ALA A 206 -10.74 -19.00 17.65
C ALA A 206 -9.75 -19.50 18.72
N TRP A 207 -9.16 -20.70 18.53
CA TRP A 207 -8.33 -21.36 19.55
C TRP A 207 -7.10 -20.55 20.03
N ASN A 208 -6.53 -19.68 19.18
CA ASN A 208 -5.37 -18.87 19.52
C ASN A 208 -5.72 -17.44 19.98
N VAL A 209 -6.96 -17.03 19.89
CA VAL A 209 -7.41 -15.67 20.21
C VAL A 209 -7.08 -15.24 21.64
N PRO A 210 -7.29 -16.06 22.69
CA PRO A 210 -6.91 -15.66 24.05
C PRO A 210 -5.42 -15.35 24.19
N ARG A 211 -4.56 -16.17 23.55
CA ARG A 211 -3.11 -15.94 23.54
C ARG A 211 -2.72 -14.65 22.81
N MET A 212 -3.39 -14.33 21.70
CA MET A 212 -3.14 -13.07 20.96
C MET A 212 -3.48 -11.86 21.81
N ILE A 213 -4.61 -11.91 22.53
CA ILE A 213 -5.02 -10.84 23.45
C ILE A 213 -4.01 -10.69 24.60
N ASP A 214 -3.61 -11.81 25.23
CA ASP A 214 -2.61 -11.81 26.31
C ASP A 214 -1.26 -11.22 25.84
N SER A 215 -0.82 -11.62 24.64
CA SER A 215 0.41 -11.10 24.04
C SER A 215 0.32 -9.60 23.73
N ALA A 216 -0.84 -9.12 23.24
CA ALA A 216 -1.07 -7.72 23.02
C ALA A 216 -0.97 -6.91 24.33
N LYS A 217 -1.60 -7.38 25.41
CA LYS A 217 -1.53 -6.74 26.72
C LYS A 217 -0.09 -6.65 27.24
N LYS A 218 0.67 -7.77 27.15
CA LYS A 218 2.08 -7.81 27.56
C LYS A 218 2.99 -6.92 26.73
N SER A 219 2.63 -6.62 25.51
CA SER A 219 3.39 -5.70 24.64
C SER A 219 3.13 -4.23 24.97
N LEU A 220 2.08 -3.94 25.74
CA LEU A 220 1.68 -2.60 26.17
C LEU A 220 2.18 -2.28 27.59
N GLU A 221 2.71 -3.26 28.33
CA GLU A 221 3.36 -3.11 29.63
C GLU A 221 4.77 -2.51 29.49
#